data_369466ef6602e78081e813ff7b3c7e77
#
_entry.id   369466ef6602e78081e813ff7b3c7e77
#
_cell.length_a   1.000
_cell.length_b   1.000
_cell.length_c   1.000
_cell.angle_alpha   90.00
_cell.angle_beta   90.00
_cell.angle_gamma   90.00
#
_symmetry.space_group_name_H-M   'P 1'
#
loop_
_entity.id
_entity.type
_entity.pdbx_description
1 polymer ?
#
loop_
_entity_poly.entity_id
_entity_poly.type
_entity_poly.pdbx_seq_one_letter_code
_entity_poly.pdbx_strand_id
1 'polypeptide(L)'
;MKKILVIALAVVMMVSALALVACGPQEKVAYGIVHKSYVGKGTVVVAGGKISSASIDEACLPTYVVASEASADTVTATVLDHGAEVQKHFYKTVKFADITLEYDLTDGYKSGSTKLMDLLKEEANCEKWFEAVASDSVSVMIAGKEDKTIMTSAKLLKSKNGYWGTPAENALGWKANMEATCAYVVANGFAAESFEQVAGEGKLDNEKVDNLGVHTGATWTDMLDYYNVLKAAFNK
;
A
#
# COMPACT_ATOMS: atom_id res chain seq x y z
N MET A 1 53.46 28.68 -5.13
CA MET A 1 52.12 29.24 -5.30
C MET A 1 51.25 28.49 -6.32
N LYS A 2 51.70 28.20 -7.56
CA LYS A 2 50.93 27.49 -8.61
C LYS A 2 50.44 26.10 -8.18
N LYS A 3 51.27 25.29 -7.43
CA LYS A 3 50.87 23.94 -6.98
C LYS A 3 49.79 23.95 -5.89
N ILE A 4 49.78 24.95 -5.00
CA ILE A 4 48.74 25.11 -3.96
C ILE A 4 47.42 25.53 -4.56
N LEU A 5 47.43 26.38 -5.59
CA LEU A 5 46.24 26.80 -6.30
C LEU A 5 45.53 25.63 -7.04
N VAL A 6 46.36 24.74 -7.65
CA VAL A 6 45.80 23.55 -8.37
C VAL A 6 45.19 22.57 -7.39
N ILE A 7 45.79 22.34 -6.21
CA ILE A 7 45.23 21.46 -5.17
C ILE A 7 43.91 22.05 -4.62
N ALA A 8 43.87 23.36 -4.33
CA ALA A 8 42.66 24.03 -3.85
C ALA A 8 41.52 23.96 -4.88
N LEU A 9 41.82 24.13 -6.17
CA LEU A 9 40.81 24.02 -7.23
C LEU A 9 40.28 22.58 -7.39
N ALA A 10 41.17 21.57 -7.28
CA ALA A 10 40.78 20.17 -7.32
C ALA A 10 39.88 19.76 -6.14
N VAL A 11 40.16 20.25 -4.92
CA VAL A 11 39.34 20.02 -3.73
C VAL A 11 37.98 20.67 -3.88
N VAL A 12 37.89 21.91 -4.38
CA VAL A 12 36.64 22.60 -4.63
C VAL A 12 35.80 21.86 -5.70
N MET A 13 36.43 21.36 -6.77
CA MET A 13 35.72 20.56 -7.79
C MET A 13 35.24 19.21 -7.24
N MET A 14 36.01 18.52 -6.39
CA MET A 14 35.55 17.28 -5.74
C MET A 14 34.41 17.53 -4.76
N VAL A 15 34.45 18.58 -3.95
CA VAL A 15 33.36 18.94 -3.04
C VAL A 15 32.11 19.32 -3.84
N SER A 16 32.27 20.05 -4.95
CA SER A 16 31.14 20.40 -5.85
C SER A 16 30.55 19.16 -6.53
N ALA A 17 31.37 18.19 -6.95
CA ALA A 17 30.91 16.94 -7.54
C ALA A 17 30.17 16.06 -6.51
N LEU A 18 30.67 16.00 -5.26
CA LEU A 18 29.99 15.31 -4.18
C LEU A 18 28.66 15.98 -3.79
N ALA A 19 28.59 17.32 -3.82
CA ALA A 19 27.35 18.05 -3.58
C ALA A 19 26.32 17.80 -4.70
N LEU A 20 26.77 17.65 -5.97
CA LEU A 20 25.90 17.34 -7.11
C LEU A 20 25.37 15.89 -7.05
N VAL A 21 26.14 14.95 -6.52
CA VAL A 21 25.68 13.57 -6.29
C VAL A 21 24.66 13.50 -5.15
N ALA A 22 24.81 14.36 -4.13
CA ALA A 22 23.84 14.47 -3.03
C ALA A 22 22.53 15.17 -3.44
N CYS A 23 22.46 15.82 -4.62
CA CYS A 23 21.28 16.53 -5.15
C CYS A 23 20.51 15.73 -6.21
N GLY A 24 20.85 14.46 -6.45
CA GLY A 24 20.10 13.59 -7.36
C GLY A 24 18.69 13.28 -6.83
N PRO A 25 17.78 12.85 -7.71
CA PRO A 25 16.46 12.40 -7.28
C PRO A 25 16.58 11.27 -6.25
N GLN A 26 15.89 11.40 -5.13
CA GLN A 26 15.84 10.39 -4.08
C GLN A 26 14.45 9.76 -4.06
N GLU A 27 14.40 8.45 -4.27
CA GLU A 27 13.19 7.68 -4.09
C GLU A 27 13.03 7.28 -2.63
N LYS A 28 11.86 7.52 -2.08
CA LYS A 28 11.48 7.23 -0.70
C LYS A 28 10.18 6.43 -0.71
N VAL A 29 10.14 5.36 0.06
CA VAL A 29 9.02 4.41 0.07
C VAL A 29 8.53 4.21 1.50
N ALA A 30 7.21 4.13 1.67
CA ALA A 30 6.58 3.70 2.92
C ALA A 30 5.42 2.74 2.63
N TYR A 31 5.08 1.95 3.64
CA TYR A 31 4.00 0.97 3.59
C TYR A 31 3.07 1.18 4.78
N GLY A 32 1.79 0.86 4.60
CA GLY A 32 0.80 0.95 5.66
C GLY A 32 -0.54 0.38 5.24
N ILE A 33 -1.43 0.23 6.22
CA ILE A 33 -2.81 -0.17 5.93
C ILE A 33 -3.54 1.01 5.29
N VAL A 34 -4.21 0.74 4.18
CA VAL A 34 -5.06 1.70 3.47
C VAL A 34 -6.44 1.09 3.26
N HIS A 35 -7.46 1.95 3.28
CA HIS A 35 -8.85 1.53 3.03
C HIS A 35 -9.26 0.29 3.86
N LYS A 36 -8.75 0.15 5.07
CA LYS A 36 -9.01 -0.92 6.05
C LYS A 36 -8.72 -2.37 5.59
N SER A 37 -8.56 -2.60 4.29
CA SER A 37 -8.55 -3.94 3.69
C SER A 37 -7.37 -4.21 2.76
N TYR A 38 -6.42 -3.29 2.70
CA TYR A 38 -5.26 -3.38 1.81
C TYR A 38 -3.99 -2.89 2.49
N VAL A 39 -2.86 -3.37 2.00
CA VAL A 39 -1.54 -2.78 2.30
C VAL A 39 -1.16 -1.88 1.13
N GLY A 40 -1.05 -0.59 1.40
CA GLY A 40 -0.59 0.42 0.45
C GLY A 40 0.93 0.55 0.46
N LYS A 41 1.51 0.78 -0.73
CA LYS A 41 2.88 1.21 -0.96
C LYS A 41 2.85 2.62 -1.53
N GLY A 42 3.31 3.60 -0.77
CA GLY A 42 3.52 4.98 -1.23
C GLY A 42 4.97 5.19 -1.63
N THR A 43 5.19 5.72 -2.82
CA THR A 43 6.53 6.09 -3.32
C THR A 43 6.53 7.57 -3.65
N VAL A 44 7.55 8.28 -3.16
CA VAL A 44 7.76 9.70 -3.43
C VAL A 44 9.19 9.90 -3.94
N VAL A 45 9.35 10.57 -5.06
CA VAL A 45 10.66 10.97 -5.56
C VAL A 45 10.88 12.46 -5.25
N VAL A 46 11.95 12.76 -4.53
CA VAL A 46 12.33 14.12 -4.15
C VAL A 46 13.55 14.55 -4.96
N ALA A 47 13.45 15.67 -5.65
CA ALA A 47 14.54 16.26 -6.41
C ALA A 47 14.62 17.77 -6.11
N GLY A 48 15.81 18.25 -5.74
CA GLY A 48 16.00 19.67 -5.40
C GLY A 48 15.12 20.16 -4.25
N GLY A 49 14.80 19.29 -3.27
CA GLY A 49 13.95 19.60 -2.14
C GLY A 49 12.45 19.66 -2.44
N LYS A 50 12.04 19.28 -3.65
CA LYS A 50 10.62 19.24 -4.07
C LYS A 50 10.23 17.83 -4.49
N ILE A 51 8.95 17.49 -4.32
CA ILE A 51 8.41 16.25 -4.84
C ILE A 51 8.32 16.37 -6.36
N SER A 52 9.03 15.49 -7.07
CA SER A 52 9.04 15.43 -8.53
C SER A 52 8.06 14.40 -9.08
N SER A 53 7.80 13.34 -8.31
CA SER A 53 6.76 12.35 -8.63
C SER A 53 6.27 11.67 -7.36
N ALA A 54 5.07 11.11 -7.44
CA ALA A 54 4.49 10.26 -6.40
C ALA A 54 3.71 9.13 -7.08
N SER A 55 3.64 7.99 -6.43
CA SER A 55 2.82 6.86 -6.86
C SER A 55 2.32 6.06 -5.66
N ILE A 56 1.18 5.41 -5.85
CA ILE A 56 0.56 4.51 -4.87
C ILE A 56 0.21 3.22 -5.60
N ASP A 57 0.47 2.11 -4.94
CA ASP A 57 -0.12 0.81 -5.30
C ASP A 57 -0.58 0.12 -4.02
N GLU A 58 -1.44 -0.89 -4.15
CA GLU A 58 -1.96 -1.60 -3.00
C GLU A 58 -2.18 -3.08 -3.26
N ALA A 59 -1.88 -3.88 -2.24
CA ALA A 59 -2.08 -5.31 -2.21
C ALA A 59 -3.26 -5.66 -1.30
N CYS A 60 -4.15 -6.53 -1.79
CA CYS A 60 -5.21 -7.10 -0.96
C CYS A 60 -4.62 -7.79 0.27
N LEU A 61 -5.29 -7.70 1.41
CA LEU A 61 -4.87 -8.41 2.63
C LEU A 61 -4.86 -9.93 2.45
N PRO A 62 -4.15 -10.70 3.30
CA PRO A 62 -4.22 -12.16 3.34
C PRO A 62 -5.63 -12.73 3.39
N THR A 63 -6.61 -11.99 3.91
CA THR A 63 -8.03 -12.37 3.93
C THR A 63 -8.68 -12.48 2.56
N TYR A 64 -8.04 -12.01 1.50
CA TYR A 64 -8.45 -12.22 0.12
C TYR A 64 -7.88 -13.50 -0.51
N VAL A 65 -6.99 -14.18 0.23
CA VAL A 65 -6.40 -15.46 -0.19
C VAL A 65 -7.36 -16.59 0.16
N VAL A 66 -8.31 -16.85 -0.74
CA VAL A 66 -9.36 -17.85 -0.56
C VAL A 66 -9.36 -18.89 -1.68
N ALA A 67 -9.76 -20.12 -1.35
CA ALA A 67 -10.00 -21.16 -2.32
C ALA A 67 -11.40 -21.03 -2.95
N SER A 68 -11.58 -21.56 -4.17
CA SER A 68 -12.88 -21.64 -4.83
C SER A 68 -13.82 -22.65 -4.19
N GLU A 69 -13.27 -23.66 -3.52
CA GLU A 69 -14.02 -24.77 -2.92
C GLU A 69 -13.46 -25.15 -1.55
N ALA A 70 -14.32 -25.75 -0.72
CA ALA A 70 -13.90 -26.33 0.55
C ALA A 70 -13.00 -27.57 0.33
N SER A 71 -11.97 -27.69 1.14
CA SER A 71 -11.05 -28.84 1.09
C SER A 71 -10.49 -29.16 2.48
N ALA A 72 -9.69 -30.22 2.59
CA ALA A 72 -8.96 -30.54 3.81
C ALA A 72 -7.97 -29.43 4.22
N ASP A 73 -7.54 -28.59 3.28
CA ASP A 73 -6.55 -27.51 3.48
C ASP A 73 -7.19 -26.15 3.74
N THR A 74 -8.52 -26.09 3.82
CA THR A 74 -9.27 -24.87 4.04
C THR A 74 -10.14 -24.90 5.30
N VAL A 75 -10.51 -23.71 5.75
CA VAL A 75 -11.53 -23.48 6.79
C VAL A 75 -12.66 -22.68 6.15
N THR A 76 -13.89 -23.20 6.21
CA THR A 76 -15.07 -22.46 5.72
C THR A 76 -15.58 -21.57 6.84
N ALA A 77 -15.71 -20.29 6.56
CA ALA A 77 -16.29 -19.31 7.46
C ALA A 77 -17.33 -18.45 6.73
N THR A 78 -18.39 -18.09 7.45
CA THR A 78 -19.37 -17.09 6.98
C THR A 78 -18.82 -15.71 7.34
N VAL A 79 -18.70 -14.83 6.35
CA VAL A 79 -18.22 -13.46 6.54
C VAL A 79 -19.19 -12.47 5.89
N LEU A 80 -19.17 -11.23 6.38
CA LEU A 80 -19.89 -10.15 5.73
C LEU A 80 -19.04 -9.62 4.56
N ASP A 81 -19.62 -9.63 3.38
CA ASP A 81 -19.02 -9.08 2.17
C ASP A 81 -20.02 -8.12 1.54
N HIS A 82 -19.70 -6.82 1.54
CA HIS A 82 -20.61 -5.75 1.11
C HIS A 82 -22.01 -5.82 1.75
N GLY A 83 -22.08 -6.19 3.03
CA GLY A 83 -23.32 -6.27 3.79
C GLY A 83 -24.11 -7.58 3.61
N ALA A 84 -23.64 -8.50 2.79
CA ALA A 84 -24.22 -9.83 2.62
C ALA A 84 -23.38 -10.89 3.34
N GLU A 85 -24.04 -11.86 3.96
CA GLU A 85 -23.37 -13.06 4.47
C GLU A 85 -22.97 -13.97 3.31
N VAL A 86 -21.66 -14.24 3.18
CA VAL A 86 -21.12 -15.16 2.20
C VAL A 86 -20.20 -16.19 2.85
N GLN A 87 -20.17 -17.40 2.31
CA GLN A 87 -19.21 -18.41 2.71
C GLN A 87 -17.91 -18.23 1.93
N LYS A 88 -16.78 -18.15 2.65
CA LYS A 88 -15.44 -18.15 2.05
C LYS A 88 -14.63 -19.32 2.60
N HIS A 89 -13.77 -19.87 1.75
CA HIS A 89 -12.90 -20.99 2.07
C HIS A 89 -11.48 -20.47 2.23
N PHE A 90 -11.13 -20.10 3.46
CA PHE A 90 -9.79 -19.58 3.79
C PHE A 90 -8.78 -20.73 3.85
N TYR A 91 -7.62 -20.56 3.25
CA TYR A 91 -6.54 -21.53 3.45
C TYR A 91 -6.11 -21.58 4.91
N LYS A 92 -5.90 -22.78 5.44
CA LYS A 92 -5.45 -22.98 6.83
C LYS A 92 -4.14 -22.26 7.11
N THR A 93 -3.25 -22.19 6.11
CA THR A 93 -1.95 -21.56 6.25
C THR A 93 -1.62 -20.72 5.02
N VAL A 94 -1.25 -19.47 5.26
CA VAL A 94 -0.70 -18.54 4.26
C VAL A 94 0.70 -18.14 4.69
N LYS A 95 1.68 -18.20 3.78
CA LYS A 95 3.06 -17.82 4.04
C LYS A 95 3.51 -16.69 3.14
N PHE A 96 4.28 -15.77 3.69
CA PHE A 96 4.97 -14.71 2.96
C PHE A 96 6.23 -14.29 3.73
N ALA A 97 7.32 -14.10 3.03
CA ALA A 97 8.63 -13.88 3.63
C ALA A 97 8.93 -14.89 4.76
N ASP A 98 9.24 -14.42 5.95
CA ASP A 98 9.47 -15.22 7.17
C ASP A 98 8.21 -15.39 8.04
N ILE A 99 7.04 -14.93 7.57
CA ILE A 99 5.78 -14.94 8.32
C ILE A 99 4.91 -16.10 7.85
N THR A 100 4.40 -16.85 8.81
CA THR A 100 3.37 -17.87 8.60
C THR A 100 2.11 -17.44 9.34
N LEU A 101 1.00 -17.34 8.61
CA LEU A 101 -0.33 -17.07 9.14
C LEU A 101 -1.12 -18.37 9.19
N GLU A 102 -1.81 -18.59 10.30
CA GLU A 102 -2.78 -19.67 10.48
C GLU A 102 -4.18 -19.09 10.64
N TYR A 103 -5.16 -19.69 9.97
CA TYR A 103 -6.55 -19.25 10.06
C TYR A 103 -7.28 -19.87 11.24
N ASP A 104 -7.86 -19.03 12.06
CA ASP A 104 -8.69 -19.38 13.21
C ASP A 104 -10.12 -18.87 13.01
N LEU A 105 -11.14 -19.66 13.34
CA LEU A 105 -12.55 -19.29 13.14
C LEU A 105 -12.99 -18.08 13.99
N THR A 106 -12.33 -17.85 15.11
CA THR A 106 -12.68 -16.75 16.03
C THR A 106 -11.92 -15.47 15.71
N ASP A 107 -10.62 -15.60 15.40
CA ASP A 107 -9.68 -14.49 15.29
C ASP A 107 -9.30 -14.14 13.87
N GLY A 108 -9.67 -14.98 12.87
CA GLY A 108 -9.17 -14.89 11.52
C GLY A 108 -7.69 -15.29 11.42
N TYR A 109 -6.94 -14.70 10.48
CA TYR A 109 -5.51 -14.99 10.36
C TYR A 109 -4.72 -14.43 11.53
N LYS A 110 -3.78 -15.24 12.03
CA LYS A 110 -2.82 -14.88 13.09
C LYS A 110 -1.46 -15.55 12.84
N SER A 111 -0.40 -14.93 13.35
CA SER A 111 0.93 -15.52 13.45
C SER A 111 1.24 -15.76 14.93
N GLY A 112 1.26 -17.02 15.36
CA GLY A 112 1.28 -17.36 16.78
C GLY A 112 0.05 -16.79 17.50
N SER A 113 0.26 -15.90 18.47
CA SER A 113 -0.82 -15.21 19.20
C SER A 113 -1.21 -13.84 18.61
N THR A 114 -0.47 -13.33 17.62
CA THR A 114 -0.67 -11.99 17.07
C THR A 114 -1.66 -12.02 15.91
N LYS A 115 -2.77 -11.29 16.03
CA LYS A 115 -3.78 -11.16 14.97
C LYS A 115 -3.21 -10.41 13.77
N LEU A 116 -3.70 -10.71 12.58
CA LEU A 116 -3.25 -10.11 11.33
C LEU A 116 -3.18 -8.57 11.38
N MET A 117 -4.24 -7.92 11.86
CA MET A 117 -4.28 -6.45 11.89
C MET A 117 -3.30 -5.86 12.91
N ASP A 118 -2.99 -6.56 14.00
CA ASP A 118 -1.95 -6.13 14.95
C ASP A 118 -0.55 -6.36 14.39
N LEU A 119 -0.35 -7.45 13.65
CA LEU A 119 0.89 -7.72 12.93
C LEU A 119 1.20 -6.62 11.90
N LEU A 120 0.19 -6.18 11.15
CA LEU A 120 0.33 -5.19 10.09
C LEU A 120 0.33 -3.72 10.59
N LYS A 121 0.28 -3.47 11.90
CA LYS A 121 0.60 -2.14 12.48
C LYS A 121 2.08 -1.79 12.29
N GLU A 122 2.93 -2.80 12.20
CA GLU A 122 4.36 -2.64 11.94
C GLU A 122 4.61 -2.47 10.43
N GLU A 123 5.15 -1.33 10.02
CA GLU A 123 5.44 -1.04 8.61
C GLU A 123 6.27 -2.14 7.93
N ALA A 124 7.25 -2.70 8.63
CA ALA A 124 8.09 -3.78 8.11
C ALA A 124 7.28 -5.04 7.72
N ASN A 125 6.17 -5.32 8.39
CA ASN A 125 5.30 -6.43 8.03
C ASN A 125 4.38 -6.09 6.86
N CYS A 126 3.96 -4.83 6.73
CA CYS A 126 3.29 -4.33 5.53
C CYS A 126 4.21 -4.44 4.30
N GLU A 127 5.48 -4.03 4.42
CA GLU A 127 6.48 -4.19 3.37
C GLU A 127 6.63 -5.65 2.96
N LYS A 128 6.87 -6.56 3.91
CA LYS A 128 7.00 -7.99 3.64
C LYS A 128 5.81 -8.56 2.88
N TRP A 129 4.59 -8.19 3.29
CA TRP A 129 3.39 -8.62 2.61
C TRP A 129 3.31 -8.07 1.20
N PHE A 130 3.45 -6.75 1.02
CA PHE A 130 3.36 -6.11 -0.28
C PHE A 130 4.38 -6.68 -1.27
N GLU A 131 5.65 -6.77 -0.86
CA GLU A 131 6.73 -7.26 -1.73
C GLU A 131 6.57 -8.75 -2.05
N ALA A 132 6.04 -9.55 -1.13
CA ALA A 132 5.70 -10.95 -1.41
C ALA A 132 4.58 -11.06 -2.46
N VAL A 133 3.57 -10.21 -2.39
CA VAL A 133 2.51 -10.14 -3.43
C VAL A 133 3.12 -9.67 -4.75
N ALA A 134 3.92 -8.60 -4.75
CA ALA A 134 4.49 -8.03 -5.96
C ALA A 134 5.43 -8.98 -6.71
N SER A 135 6.12 -9.87 -5.98
CA SER A 135 7.05 -10.86 -6.51
C SER A 135 6.46 -12.27 -6.71
N ASP A 136 5.13 -12.44 -6.58
CA ASP A 136 4.43 -13.72 -6.68
C ASP A 136 5.00 -14.79 -5.70
N SER A 137 5.46 -14.37 -4.52
CA SER A 137 6.09 -15.24 -3.53
C SER A 137 5.20 -15.61 -2.34
N VAL A 138 3.92 -15.19 -2.35
CA VAL A 138 2.92 -15.65 -1.38
C VAL A 138 2.59 -17.12 -1.67
N SER A 139 2.55 -17.94 -0.64
CA SER A 139 2.23 -19.36 -0.76
C SER A 139 1.17 -19.78 0.27
N VAL A 140 0.50 -20.87 -0.04
CA VAL A 140 -0.43 -21.59 0.86
C VAL A 140 0.00 -23.02 1.00
N MET A 141 -0.43 -23.69 2.09
CA MET A 141 -0.17 -25.11 2.28
C MET A 141 -1.34 -25.92 1.74
N ILE A 142 -1.06 -26.80 0.76
CA ILE A 142 -2.01 -27.76 0.21
C ILE A 142 -1.39 -29.16 0.34
N ALA A 143 -2.12 -30.07 0.97
CA ALA A 143 -1.65 -31.43 1.23
C ALA A 143 -0.25 -31.49 1.86
N GLY A 144 0.06 -30.54 2.75
CA GLY A 144 1.35 -30.44 3.45
C GLY A 144 2.51 -29.88 2.61
N LYS A 145 2.26 -29.38 1.40
CA LYS A 145 3.28 -28.77 0.51
C LYS A 145 2.93 -27.30 0.21
N GLU A 146 3.96 -26.49 0.02
CA GLU A 146 3.76 -25.11 -0.45
C GLU A 146 3.30 -25.10 -1.91
N ASP A 147 2.22 -24.36 -2.17
CA ASP A 147 1.71 -24.10 -3.52
C ASP A 147 1.58 -22.58 -3.73
N LYS A 148 2.30 -22.05 -4.72
CA LYS A 148 2.28 -20.63 -5.11
C LYS A 148 1.43 -20.38 -6.36
N THR A 149 0.93 -21.39 -7.02
CA THR A 149 0.27 -21.27 -8.35
C THR A 149 -1.01 -20.47 -8.30
N ILE A 150 -1.68 -20.44 -7.15
CA ILE A 150 -2.93 -19.71 -6.93
C ILE A 150 -2.71 -18.28 -6.40
N MET A 151 -1.48 -17.95 -6.00
CA MET A 151 -1.10 -16.68 -5.38
C MET A 151 -0.30 -15.83 -6.36
N THR A 152 -1.00 -15.05 -7.19
CA THR A 152 -0.37 -14.20 -8.18
C THR A 152 -0.67 -12.73 -7.92
N SER A 153 0.29 -11.86 -8.24
CA SER A 153 0.10 -10.41 -8.18
C SER A 153 -1.07 -9.94 -9.06
N ALA A 154 -1.38 -10.65 -10.14
CA ALA A 154 -2.55 -10.39 -10.98
C ALA A 154 -3.88 -10.50 -10.21
N LYS A 155 -3.94 -11.27 -9.12
CA LYS A 155 -5.13 -11.38 -8.26
C LYS A 155 -5.11 -10.41 -7.10
N LEU A 156 -3.96 -10.19 -6.48
CA LEU A 156 -3.85 -9.51 -5.20
C LEU A 156 -3.35 -8.07 -5.30
N LEU A 157 -2.65 -7.67 -6.37
CA LEU A 157 -2.14 -6.31 -6.55
C LEU A 157 -3.10 -5.49 -7.40
N LYS A 158 -3.59 -4.37 -6.90
CA LYS A 158 -4.62 -3.57 -7.59
C LYS A 158 -4.16 -3.02 -8.94
N SER A 159 -2.91 -2.60 -9.07
CA SER A 159 -2.37 -2.15 -10.35
C SER A 159 -2.38 -3.23 -11.45
N LYS A 160 -2.40 -4.51 -11.08
CA LYS A 160 -2.39 -5.65 -12.00
C LYS A 160 -3.74 -6.36 -12.12
N ASN A 161 -4.63 -6.17 -11.15
CA ASN A 161 -5.90 -6.91 -11.07
C ASN A 161 -6.90 -6.53 -12.17
N GLY A 162 -6.89 -5.29 -12.67
CA GLY A 162 -7.81 -4.80 -13.71
C GLY A 162 -9.26 -4.59 -13.25
N TYR A 163 -9.72 -5.27 -12.20
CA TYR A 163 -11.10 -5.19 -11.70
C TYR A 163 -11.44 -3.80 -11.14
N TRP A 164 -10.51 -3.16 -10.46
CA TRP A 164 -10.70 -1.88 -9.79
C TRP A 164 -10.51 -0.65 -10.69
N GLY A 165 -10.16 -0.87 -11.96
CA GLY A 165 -9.88 0.21 -12.92
C GLY A 165 -11.10 0.79 -13.60
N THR A 166 -12.28 0.18 -13.46
CA THR A 166 -13.49 0.60 -14.18
C THR A 166 -14.18 1.74 -13.42
N PRO A 167 -14.33 2.94 -14.03
CA PRO A 167 -15.10 4.02 -13.44
C PRO A 167 -16.58 3.59 -13.35
N ALA A 168 -17.21 3.89 -12.21
CA ALA A 168 -18.67 3.84 -12.10
C ALA A 168 -19.27 5.18 -12.58
N GLU A 169 -20.57 5.21 -12.83
CA GLU A 169 -21.27 6.45 -13.11
C GLU A 169 -21.05 7.44 -11.96
N ASN A 170 -20.51 8.61 -12.24
CA ASN A 170 -20.15 9.65 -11.26
C ASN A 170 -19.00 9.34 -10.27
N ALA A 171 -18.18 8.31 -10.53
CA ALA A 171 -17.02 8.01 -9.70
C ALA A 171 -15.80 7.63 -10.55
N LEU A 172 -14.62 8.07 -10.10
CA LEU A 172 -13.35 7.65 -10.69
C LEU A 172 -13.06 6.20 -10.31
N GLY A 173 -12.46 5.42 -11.22
CA GLY A 173 -11.88 4.13 -10.88
C GLY A 173 -10.66 4.27 -9.96
N TRP A 174 -10.19 3.16 -9.39
CA TRP A 174 -9.06 3.15 -8.46
C TRP A 174 -7.85 3.91 -9.01
N LYS A 175 -7.41 3.60 -10.23
CA LYS A 175 -6.23 4.23 -10.84
C LYS A 175 -6.34 5.76 -10.89
N ALA A 176 -7.47 6.27 -11.37
CA ALA A 176 -7.66 7.71 -11.48
C ALA A 176 -7.75 8.41 -10.11
N ASN A 177 -8.29 7.75 -9.08
CA ASN A 177 -8.25 8.25 -7.70
C ASN A 177 -6.82 8.35 -7.17
N MET A 178 -5.98 7.32 -7.40
CA MET A 178 -4.57 7.35 -6.99
C MET A 178 -3.79 8.42 -7.75
N GLU A 179 -4.00 8.54 -9.06
CA GLU A 179 -3.38 9.58 -9.89
C GLU A 179 -3.76 10.99 -9.42
N ALA A 180 -5.02 11.24 -9.09
CA ALA A 180 -5.49 12.53 -8.58
C ALA A 180 -4.81 12.90 -7.26
N THR A 181 -4.72 11.96 -6.32
CA THR A 181 -4.04 12.16 -5.02
C THR A 181 -2.54 12.40 -5.20
N CYS A 182 -1.89 11.61 -6.05
CA CYS A 182 -0.47 11.78 -6.35
C CYS A 182 -0.17 13.12 -7.03
N ALA A 183 -1.00 13.54 -7.99
CA ALA A 183 -0.87 14.83 -8.66
C ALA A 183 -1.00 15.99 -7.67
N TYR A 184 -1.95 15.91 -6.75
CA TYR A 184 -2.12 16.91 -5.69
C TYR A 184 -0.85 17.01 -4.83
N VAL A 185 -0.30 15.89 -4.37
CA VAL A 185 0.91 15.84 -3.54
C VAL A 185 2.12 16.40 -4.29
N VAL A 186 2.27 16.12 -5.58
CA VAL A 186 3.34 16.67 -6.41
C VAL A 186 3.22 18.19 -6.54
N ALA A 187 2.01 18.71 -6.72
CA ALA A 187 1.77 20.14 -6.91
C ALA A 187 1.89 20.95 -5.61
N ASN A 188 1.41 20.41 -4.48
CA ASN A 188 1.22 21.16 -3.23
C ASN A 188 2.16 20.69 -2.09
N GLY A 189 2.80 19.52 -2.23
CA GLY A 189 3.57 18.89 -1.15
C GLY A 189 2.65 18.38 -0.04
N PHE A 190 3.24 18.24 1.15
CA PHE A 190 2.55 17.84 2.38
C PHE A 190 2.39 19.06 3.32
N ALA A 191 2.06 20.22 2.77
CA ALA A 191 1.80 21.42 3.56
C ALA A 191 0.67 21.17 4.57
N ALA A 192 0.70 21.90 5.67
CA ALA A 192 -0.05 21.66 6.90
C ALA A 192 -1.58 21.88 6.80
N GLU A 193 -2.21 21.55 5.71
CA GLU A 193 -3.66 21.47 5.65
C GLU A 193 -4.09 20.23 6.46
N SER A 194 -4.85 20.47 7.52
CA SER A 194 -5.50 19.41 8.27
C SER A 194 -6.66 18.88 7.41
N PHE A 195 -6.46 17.75 6.76
CA PHE A 195 -7.58 17.03 6.17
C PHE A 195 -8.39 16.40 7.30
N GLU A 196 -9.54 17.01 7.59
CA GLU A 196 -10.45 16.50 8.59
C GLU A 196 -11.41 15.50 7.96
N GLN A 197 -11.74 14.46 8.70
CA GLN A 197 -12.86 13.61 8.35
C GLN A 197 -14.14 14.37 8.59
N VAL A 198 -14.83 14.76 7.53
CA VAL A 198 -16.13 15.40 7.58
C VAL A 198 -17.25 14.38 7.42
N ALA A 199 -18.37 14.59 8.08
CA ALA A 199 -19.56 13.77 7.87
C ALA A 199 -20.00 13.89 6.40
N GLY A 200 -20.04 12.77 5.68
CA GLY A 200 -20.47 12.74 4.29
C GLY A 200 -21.95 12.99 4.18
N GLU A 201 -22.37 13.89 3.32
CA GLU A 201 -23.75 13.98 2.87
C GLU A 201 -23.99 12.85 1.86
N GLY A 202 -24.70 11.80 2.25
CA GLY A 202 -25.58 11.08 1.33
C GLY A 202 -25.10 9.78 0.71
N LYS A 203 -24.09 9.04 1.21
CA LYS A 203 -23.73 7.76 0.57
C LYS A 203 -23.81 6.50 1.42
N LEU A 204 -23.74 6.54 2.70
CA LEU A 204 -24.14 5.49 3.65
C LEU A 204 -24.21 6.17 5.00
N ASP A 205 -25.31 6.01 5.73
CA ASP A 205 -25.48 6.57 7.07
C ASP A 205 -24.28 6.21 7.95
N ASN A 206 -23.50 7.21 8.40
CA ASN A 206 -22.33 7.17 9.28
C ASN A 206 -20.91 7.01 8.64
N GLU A 207 -20.71 7.07 7.35
CA GLU A 207 -19.35 7.15 6.81
C GLU A 207 -18.81 8.59 6.91
N LYS A 208 -17.68 8.72 7.58
CA LYS A 208 -16.90 9.96 7.54
C LYS A 208 -16.13 10.01 6.24
N VAL A 209 -16.41 11.02 5.43
CA VAL A 209 -15.65 11.32 4.20
C VAL A 209 -14.54 12.28 4.59
N ASP A 210 -13.29 11.98 4.21
CA ASP A 210 -12.25 12.97 4.34
C ASP A 210 -12.41 14.08 3.29
N ASN A 211 -12.02 15.30 3.63
CA ASN A 211 -12.12 16.45 2.73
C ASN A 211 -11.01 16.46 1.66
N LEU A 212 -10.12 15.47 1.65
CA LEU A 212 -9.04 15.36 0.66
C LEU A 212 -9.60 15.25 -0.77
N GLY A 213 -10.74 14.57 -0.95
CA GLY A 213 -11.43 14.48 -2.23
C GLY A 213 -11.83 15.84 -2.81
N VAL A 214 -12.19 16.79 -1.99
CA VAL A 214 -12.53 18.17 -2.43
C VAL A 214 -11.30 18.85 -3.05
N HIS A 215 -10.13 18.62 -2.49
CA HIS A 215 -8.89 19.21 -2.96
C HIS A 215 -8.24 18.47 -4.13
N THR A 216 -8.39 17.15 -4.18
CA THR A 216 -7.75 16.30 -5.20
C THR A 216 -8.66 15.97 -6.39
N GLY A 217 -9.97 16.08 -6.22
CA GLY A 217 -10.95 15.55 -7.16
C GLY A 217 -11.13 14.03 -7.07
N ALA A 218 -10.49 13.35 -6.11
CA ALA A 218 -10.72 11.93 -5.85
C ALA A 218 -12.15 11.71 -5.33
N THR A 219 -12.74 10.57 -5.69
CA THR A 219 -14.15 10.27 -5.38
C THR A 219 -14.32 9.21 -4.30
N TRP A 220 -13.23 8.67 -3.75
CA TRP A 220 -13.25 7.70 -2.66
C TRP A 220 -13.22 8.41 -1.30
N THR A 221 -13.82 7.76 -0.31
CA THR A 221 -14.04 8.32 1.03
C THR A 221 -12.83 8.19 1.96
N ASP A 222 -11.92 7.26 1.69
CA ASP A 222 -10.78 6.92 2.55
C ASP A 222 -9.43 7.36 1.93
N MET A 223 -9.41 8.46 1.18
CA MET A 223 -8.20 8.94 0.51
C MET A 223 -7.12 9.42 1.48
N LEU A 224 -7.49 9.76 2.71
CA LEU A 224 -6.56 10.18 3.75
C LEU A 224 -5.52 9.10 4.10
N ASP A 225 -5.90 7.83 4.08
CA ASP A 225 -4.96 6.73 4.34
C ASP A 225 -3.83 6.71 3.30
N TYR A 226 -4.18 6.89 2.02
CA TYR A 226 -3.21 6.95 0.91
C TYR A 226 -2.30 8.18 1.00
N TYR A 227 -2.87 9.34 1.32
CA TYR A 227 -2.12 10.56 1.56
C TYR A 227 -1.11 10.38 2.71
N ASN A 228 -1.51 9.73 3.80
CA ASN A 228 -0.67 9.48 4.96
C ASN A 228 0.49 8.52 4.64
N VAL A 229 0.28 7.51 3.81
CA VAL A 229 1.35 6.61 3.34
C VAL A 229 2.36 7.38 2.48
N LEU A 230 1.91 8.26 1.57
CA LEU A 230 2.81 9.13 0.81
C LEU A 230 3.58 10.11 1.72
N LYS A 231 2.91 10.69 2.72
CA LYS A 231 3.52 11.57 3.71
C LYS A 231 4.58 10.85 4.55
N ALA A 232 4.29 9.61 4.96
CA ALA A 232 5.25 8.77 5.66
C ALA A 232 6.49 8.49 4.79
N ALA A 233 6.31 8.20 3.50
CA ALA A 233 7.42 8.04 2.55
C ALA A 233 8.25 9.31 2.46
N PHE A 234 7.63 10.48 2.30
CA PHE A 234 8.33 11.75 2.18
C PHE A 234 9.20 12.05 3.41
N ASN A 235 8.76 11.67 4.60
CA ASN A 235 9.44 11.93 5.87
C ASN A 235 10.62 10.98 6.16
N LYS A 236 10.83 9.93 5.37
CA LYS A 236 12.02 9.06 5.46
C LYS A 236 13.24 9.76 4.87
#